data_c8daada67bfddaae51b293cf174aab2e
#
_entry.id   c8daada67bfddaae51b293cf174aab2e
#
_cell.length_a   1.000
_cell.length_b   1.000
_cell.length_c   1.000
_cell.angle_alpha   90.00
_cell.angle_beta   90.00
_cell.angle_gamma   90.00
#
_symmetry.space_group_name_H-M   'P 1'
#
loop_
_entity.id
_entity.type
_entity.pdbx_description
1 polymer ?
#
loop_
_entity_poly.entity_id
_entity_poly.type
_entity_poly.pdbx_seq_one_letter_code
_entity_poly.pdbx_strand_id
1 'polypeptide(L)'
;MIDRRSILGGAMLGAGALGIAAYAGRDLLIGKKATLASGTARSQLLIPPLYSGEREGGERVFDLNLRHGVSQFFDGIETPTIGINQPYLGPTLELNAGDTVRMNVTSDLSETATVHWHGFHLPARADGGPH
;
A
#
# COMPACT_ATOMS: atom_id res chain seq x y z
N MET A 1 40.62 -21.84 51.17
CA MET A 1 40.96 -22.06 49.74
C MET A 1 39.62 -22.16 49.01
N ILE A 2 39.23 -21.14 48.24
CA ILE A 2 37.95 -21.09 47.55
C ILE A 2 38.13 -21.89 46.25
N ASP A 3 37.32 -22.93 46.06
CA ASP A 3 37.36 -23.80 44.91
C ASP A 3 36.85 -23.03 43.66
N ARG A 4 37.63 -23.06 42.57
CA ARG A 4 37.29 -22.42 41.28
C ARG A 4 35.96 -22.90 40.69
N ARG A 5 35.53 -24.11 41.01
CA ARG A 5 34.22 -24.64 40.61
C ARG A 5 33.03 -23.94 41.29
N SER A 6 33.19 -23.52 42.51
CA SER A 6 32.17 -22.79 43.25
C SER A 6 31.96 -21.38 42.68
N ILE A 7 32.99 -20.73 42.19
CA ILE A 7 32.91 -19.40 41.57
C ILE A 7 32.20 -19.48 40.18
N LEU A 8 32.52 -20.48 39.39
CA LEU A 8 31.85 -20.68 38.10
C LEU A 8 30.37 -21.06 38.23
N GLY A 9 30.00 -21.86 39.22
CA GLY A 9 28.60 -22.23 39.48
C GLY A 9 27.75 -21.03 39.92
N GLY A 10 28.30 -20.20 40.78
CA GLY A 10 27.63 -18.95 41.24
C GLY A 10 27.45 -17.90 40.16
N ALA A 11 28.46 -17.75 39.28
CA ALA A 11 28.38 -16.81 38.17
C ALA A 11 27.35 -17.21 37.10
N MET A 12 27.20 -18.51 36.84
CA MET A 12 26.20 -18.99 35.88
C MET A 12 24.77 -18.82 36.41
N LEU A 13 24.50 -19.06 37.68
CA LEU A 13 23.19 -18.83 38.26
C LEU A 13 22.82 -17.34 38.33
N GLY A 14 23.78 -16.49 38.62
CA GLY A 14 23.57 -15.04 38.61
C GLY A 14 23.26 -14.47 37.22
N ALA A 15 24.01 -14.91 36.22
CA ALA A 15 23.78 -14.50 34.83
C ALA A 15 22.43 -14.98 34.27
N GLY A 16 22.03 -16.20 34.63
CA GLY A 16 20.72 -16.73 34.24
C GLY A 16 19.56 -15.99 34.86
N ALA A 17 19.64 -15.67 36.15
CA ALA A 17 18.58 -14.93 36.86
C ALA A 17 18.44 -13.50 36.35
N LEU A 18 19.54 -12.81 36.09
CA LEU A 18 19.53 -11.46 35.49
C LEU A 18 19.03 -11.49 34.05
N GLY A 19 19.37 -12.52 33.27
CA GLY A 19 18.86 -12.70 31.92
C GLY A 19 17.35 -12.89 31.84
N ILE A 20 16.80 -13.71 32.77
CA ILE A 20 15.35 -13.94 32.87
C ILE A 20 14.63 -12.67 33.34
N ALA A 21 15.19 -11.96 34.34
CA ALA A 21 14.61 -10.70 34.82
C ALA A 21 14.64 -9.61 33.75
N ALA A 22 15.72 -9.51 32.96
CA ALA A 22 15.81 -8.56 31.85
C ALA A 22 14.86 -8.91 30.70
N TYR A 23 14.63 -10.21 30.45
CA TYR A 23 13.68 -10.65 29.43
C TYR A 23 12.22 -10.42 29.85
N ALA A 24 11.89 -10.69 31.12
CA ALA A 24 10.56 -10.43 31.68
C ALA A 24 10.27 -8.92 31.83
N GLY A 25 11.29 -8.13 32.21
CA GLY A 25 11.18 -6.68 32.33
C GLY A 25 11.01 -5.96 31.00
N ARG A 26 11.53 -6.54 29.92
CA ARG A 26 11.39 -5.99 28.57
C ARG A 26 9.94 -5.99 28.06
N ASP A 27 9.16 -7.02 28.41
CA ASP A 27 7.73 -7.08 28.07
C ASP A 27 6.90 -6.09 28.93
N LEU A 28 7.43 -5.64 30.07
CA LEU A 28 6.79 -4.64 30.93
C LEU A 28 7.08 -3.21 30.49
N LEU A 29 8.25 -2.96 29.87
CA LEU A 29 8.70 -1.64 29.39
C LEU A 29 8.32 -1.36 27.94
N ILE A 30 8.20 -2.41 27.12
CA ILE A 30 7.66 -2.32 25.77
C ILE A 30 6.14 -2.50 25.91
N GLY A 31 5.45 -1.39 26.16
CA GLY A 31 4.01 -1.36 26.42
C GLY A 31 3.23 -2.50 25.80
N LYS A 32 2.23 -3.01 26.51
CA LYS A 32 1.39 -4.15 26.20
C LYS A 32 1.47 -4.52 24.73
N LYS A 33 2.04 -5.66 24.36
CA LYS A 33 1.88 -6.20 23.02
C LYS A 33 0.42 -5.96 22.67
N ALA A 34 0.18 -5.16 21.66
CA ALA A 34 -1.14 -5.08 21.11
C ALA A 34 -1.51 -6.53 20.84
N THR A 35 -2.33 -7.10 21.70
CA THR A 35 -2.95 -8.36 21.44
C THR A 35 -3.71 -8.08 20.18
N LEU A 36 -3.15 -8.51 19.04
CA LEU A 36 -3.91 -8.56 17.82
C LEU A 36 -5.12 -9.37 18.24
N ALA A 37 -6.22 -8.66 18.46
CA ALA A 37 -7.47 -9.29 18.77
C ALA A 37 -7.65 -10.33 17.66
N SER A 38 -7.53 -11.59 18.01
CA SER A 38 -7.81 -12.74 17.16
C SER A 38 -9.32 -12.82 16.89
N GLY A 39 -9.94 -11.69 16.76
CA GLY A 39 -11.27 -11.45 16.30
C GLY A 39 -11.15 -10.94 14.88
N THR A 40 -11.29 -11.77 14.03
CA THR A 40 -11.61 -11.85 12.59
C THR A 40 -12.48 -10.75 11.97
N ALA A 41 -12.38 -9.52 12.40
CA ALA A 41 -12.78 -8.40 11.59
C ALA A 41 -11.67 -8.15 10.55
N ARG A 42 -11.64 -9.01 9.53
CA ARG A 42 -10.86 -8.68 8.33
C ARG A 42 -11.44 -7.39 7.79
N SER A 43 -10.68 -6.31 7.84
CA SER A 43 -11.06 -5.09 7.13
C SER A 43 -11.28 -5.47 5.67
N GLN A 44 -12.42 -5.08 5.13
CA GLN A 44 -12.69 -5.28 3.72
C GLN A 44 -11.61 -4.54 2.92
N LEU A 45 -10.96 -5.23 1.98
CA LEU A 45 -10.04 -4.59 1.07
C LEU A 45 -10.82 -3.57 0.23
N LEU A 46 -10.42 -2.30 0.31
CA LEU A 46 -10.99 -1.24 -0.51
C LEU A 46 -10.41 -1.37 -1.92
N ILE A 47 -11.20 -1.92 -2.82
CA ILE A 47 -10.84 -2.04 -4.24
C ILE A 47 -11.46 -0.84 -4.96
N PRO A 48 -10.68 -0.11 -5.82
CA PRO A 48 -11.24 0.94 -6.64
C PRO A 48 -12.39 0.42 -7.52
N PRO A 49 -13.37 1.28 -7.87
CA PRO A 49 -14.51 0.87 -8.70
C PRO A 49 -14.05 0.21 -10.00
N LEU A 50 -14.76 -0.83 -10.43
CA LEU A 50 -14.52 -1.49 -11.71
C LEU A 50 -15.07 -0.61 -12.83
N TYR A 51 -14.25 -0.42 -13.88
CA TYR A 51 -14.61 0.29 -15.10
C TYR A 51 -14.31 -0.59 -16.31
N SER A 52 -15.36 -1.08 -16.95
CA SER A 52 -15.26 -2.00 -18.08
C SER A 52 -15.19 -1.29 -19.43
N GLY A 53 -15.25 0.03 -19.45
CA GLY A 53 -15.28 0.83 -20.66
C GLY A 53 -16.56 0.63 -21.49
N GLU A 54 -16.68 1.41 -22.55
CA GLU A 54 -17.78 1.30 -23.50
C GLU A 54 -17.35 0.57 -24.78
N ARG A 55 -18.29 -0.03 -25.52
CA ARG A 55 -18.00 -0.66 -26.81
C ARG A 55 -18.43 0.25 -27.94
N GLU A 56 -17.47 0.69 -28.74
CA GLU A 56 -17.69 1.54 -29.90
C GLU A 56 -16.94 1.00 -31.10
N GLY A 57 -17.63 0.73 -32.21
CA GLY A 57 -17.02 0.34 -33.48
C GLY A 57 -16.09 -0.89 -33.41
N GLY A 58 -16.31 -1.78 -32.43
CA GLY A 58 -15.45 -2.96 -32.19
C GLY A 58 -14.30 -2.71 -31.23
N GLU A 59 -14.09 -1.46 -30.78
CA GLU A 59 -13.13 -1.09 -29.76
C GLU A 59 -13.76 -1.05 -28.36
N ARG A 60 -12.96 -1.23 -27.35
CA ARG A 60 -13.31 -0.91 -25.96
C ARG A 60 -12.71 0.46 -25.61
N VAL A 61 -13.57 1.40 -25.27
CA VAL A 61 -13.19 2.80 -25.06
C VAL A 61 -13.25 3.13 -23.59
N PHE A 62 -12.20 3.81 -23.10
CA PHE A 62 -12.11 4.31 -21.74
C PHE A 62 -11.84 5.80 -21.77
N ASP A 63 -12.66 6.58 -21.08
CA ASP A 63 -12.45 8.00 -20.85
C ASP A 63 -11.85 8.20 -19.45
N LEU A 64 -10.63 8.70 -19.42
CA LEU A 64 -9.83 8.88 -18.20
C LEU A 64 -9.52 10.37 -18.02
N ASN A 65 -9.98 10.95 -16.92
CA ASN A 65 -9.75 12.36 -16.59
C ASN A 65 -8.90 12.49 -15.32
N LEU A 66 -7.72 13.10 -15.46
CA LEU A 66 -6.86 13.45 -14.34
C LEU A 66 -7.41 14.71 -13.69
N ARG A 67 -7.65 14.67 -12.39
CA ARG A 67 -8.27 15.76 -11.66
C ARG A 67 -7.79 15.90 -10.22
N HIS A 68 -7.87 17.10 -9.69
CA HIS A 68 -7.70 17.34 -8.26
C HIS A 68 -8.87 16.73 -7.47
N GLY A 69 -8.56 16.27 -6.25
CA GLY A 69 -9.53 15.74 -5.31
C GLY A 69 -9.13 16.02 -3.87
N VAL A 70 -9.95 15.54 -2.96
CA VAL A 70 -9.67 15.53 -1.53
C VAL A 70 -10.04 14.17 -0.99
N SER A 71 -9.17 13.60 -0.16
CA SER A 71 -9.37 12.30 0.48
C SER A 71 -9.01 12.37 1.96
N GLN A 72 -9.65 11.55 2.76
CA GLN A 72 -9.32 11.39 4.17
C GLN A 72 -8.64 10.03 4.38
N PHE A 73 -7.37 10.06 4.76
CA PHE A 73 -6.61 8.86 5.14
C PHE A 73 -6.64 8.63 6.66
N PHE A 74 -6.96 9.68 7.42
CA PHE A 74 -7.18 9.67 8.86
C PHE A 74 -8.46 10.44 9.16
N ASP A 75 -9.17 10.05 10.21
CA ASP A 75 -10.42 10.66 10.61
C ASP A 75 -10.28 12.17 10.80
N GLY A 76 -11.11 12.93 10.10
CA GLY A 76 -11.18 14.39 10.20
C GLY A 76 -10.03 15.15 9.53
N ILE A 77 -9.09 14.47 8.86
CA ILE A 77 -7.98 15.12 8.17
C ILE A 77 -8.18 15.03 6.66
N GLU A 78 -8.48 16.16 6.05
CA GLU A 78 -8.57 16.29 4.60
C GLU A 78 -7.18 16.44 3.99
N THR A 79 -6.89 15.63 2.98
CA THR A 79 -5.64 15.63 2.24
C THR A 79 -5.91 15.94 0.78
N PRO A 80 -5.32 17.00 0.18
CA PRO A 80 -5.37 17.22 -1.25
C PRO A 80 -4.75 16.03 -2.00
N THR A 81 -5.46 15.56 -3.01
CA THR A 81 -5.08 14.39 -3.79
C THR A 81 -5.24 14.64 -5.28
N ILE A 82 -4.67 13.77 -6.08
CA ILE A 82 -4.92 13.69 -7.53
C ILE A 82 -5.40 12.28 -7.81
N GLY A 83 -6.40 12.16 -8.67
CA GLY A 83 -6.94 10.88 -9.10
C GLY A 83 -7.38 10.88 -10.55
N ILE A 84 -7.79 9.72 -11.02
CA ILE A 84 -8.34 9.52 -12.36
C ILE A 84 -9.81 9.14 -12.21
N ASN A 85 -10.71 9.97 -12.73
CA ASN A 85 -12.16 9.85 -12.65
C ASN A 85 -12.74 9.91 -11.22
N GLN A 86 -11.89 9.95 -10.20
CA GLN A 86 -12.26 9.97 -8.77
C GLN A 86 -11.25 10.79 -7.97
N PRO A 87 -11.53 11.10 -6.68
CA PRO A 87 -10.65 11.99 -5.90
C PRO A 87 -9.24 11.45 -5.67
N TYR A 88 -9.05 10.12 -5.61
CA TYR A 88 -7.77 9.49 -5.31
C TYR A 88 -7.64 8.16 -6.05
N LEU A 89 -6.43 7.83 -6.52
CA LEU A 89 -6.17 6.70 -7.43
C LEU A 89 -6.96 6.81 -8.75
N GLY A 90 -7.22 5.68 -9.39
CA GLY A 90 -8.04 5.53 -10.58
C GLY A 90 -8.97 4.33 -10.44
N PRO A 91 -9.92 4.15 -11.35
CA PRO A 91 -10.74 2.95 -11.40
C PRO A 91 -9.89 1.72 -11.74
N THR A 92 -10.37 0.54 -11.39
CA THR A 92 -9.82 -0.72 -11.88
C THR A 92 -10.33 -0.94 -13.29
N LEU A 93 -9.45 -0.92 -14.29
CA LEU A 93 -9.84 -1.16 -15.69
C LEU A 93 -9.95 -2.66 -15.97
N GLU A 94 -11.08 -3.09 -16.52
CA GLU A 94 -11.32 -4.47 -16.91
C GLU A 94 -11.19 -4.63 -18.42
N LEU A 95 -10.26 -5.46 -18.84
CA LEU A 95 -9.93 -5.75 -20.24
C LEU A 95 -9.92 -7.25 -20.48
N ASN A 96 -10.26 -7.66 -21.70
CA ASN A 96 -10.11 -9.04 -22.11
C ASN A 96 -8.91 -9.19 -23.06
N ALA A 97 -8.25 -10.34 -22.99
CA ALA A 97 -7.22 -10.66 -23.97
C ALA A 97 -7.81 -10.64 -25.39
N GLY A 98 -7.17 -9.89 -26.29
CA GLY A 98 -7.64 -9.70 -27.67
C GLY A 98 -8.56 -8.50 -27.88
N ASP A 99 -8.97 -7.77 -26.84
CA ASP A 99 -9.67 -6.50 -27.03
C ASP A 99 -8.77 -5.47 -27.75
N THR A 100 -9.31 -4.76 -28.73
CA THR A 100 -8.74 -3.51 -29.21
C THR A 100 -9.23 -2.40 -28.29
N VAL A 101 -8.30 -1.61 -27.75
CA VAL A 101 -8.59 -0.65 -26.70
C VAL A 101 -8.19 0.76 -27.13
N ARG A 102 -9.07 1.73 -26.87
CA ARG A 102 -8.82 3.14 -26.99
C ARG A 102 -8.92 3.81 -25.62
N MET A 103 -7.83 4.46 -25.19
CA MET A 103 -7.77 5.22 -23.94
C MET A 103 -7.77 6.72 -24.29
N ASN A 104 -8.86 7.41 -24.02
CA ASN A 104 -8.94 8.87 -24.12
C ASN A 104 -8.52 9.46 -22.78
N VAL A 105 -7.42 10.18 -22.74
CA VAL A 105 -6.90 10.79 -21.52
C VAL A 105 -7.05 12.31 -21.60
N THR A 106 -7.72 12.88 -20.62
CA THR A 106 -7.83 14.33 -20.40
C THR A 106 -7.26 14.72 -19.06
N SER A 107 -6.88 16.00 -18.90
CA SER A 107 -6.34 16.51 -17.64
C SER A 107 -6.97 17.85 -17.29
N ASP A 108 -7.52 17.95 -16.09
CA ASP A 108 -7.97 19.18 -15.45
C ASP A 108 -6.89 19.73 -14.48
N LEU A 109 -5.67 19.18 -14.52
CA LEU A 109 -4.56 19.67 -13.71
C LEU A 109 -3.99 20.95 -14.32
N SER A 110 -3.45 21.81 -13.48
CA SER A 110 -2.76 23.05 -13.90
C SER A 110 -1.35 22.79 -14.45
N GLU A 111 -0.80 21.62 -14.16
CA GLU A 111 0.52 21.17 -14.57
C GLU A 111 0.44 20.11 -15.68
N THR A 112 1.51 20.01 -16.46
CA THR A 112 1.62 18.94 -17.48
C THR A 112 1.75 17.59 -16.79
N ALA A 113 0.89 16.65 -17.17
CA ALA A 113 0.92 15.28 -16.68
C ALA A 113 0.75 14.28 -17.82
N THR A 114 1.31 13.09 -17.66
CA THR A 114 1.17 11.98 -18.59
C THR A 114 0.73 10.73 -17.81
N VAL A 115 0.06 9.81 -18.50
CA VAL A 115 -0.29 8.51 -17.95
C VAL A 115 0.69 7.47 -18.52
N HIS A 116 1.41 6.79 -17.62
CA HIS A 116 2.28 5.69 -17.97
C HIS A 116 1.56 4.35 -17.74
N TRP A 117 1.71 3.44 -18.71
CA TRP A 117 1.08 2.11 -18.66
C TRP A 117 2.07 1.06 -18.17
N HIS A 118 2.33 1.07 -16.88
CA HIS A 118 3.35 0.23 -16.27
C HIS A 118 3.16 -1.26 -16.56
N GLY A 119 4.19 -1.89 -17.16
CA GLY A 119 4.18 -3.31 -17.47
C GLY A 119 3.48 -3.69 -18.79
N PHE A 120 2.94 -2.73 -19.53
CA PHE A 120 2.40 -2.96 -20.86
C PHE A 120 3.49 -2.92 -21.92
N HIS A 121 3.38 -3.77 -22.92
CA HIS A 121 4.26 -3.79 -24.08
C HIS A 121 3.61 -3.02 -25.24
N LEU A 122 3.92 -1.74 -25.36
CA LEU A 122 3.32 -0.84 -26.35
C LEU A 122 4.37 0.11 -26.93
N PRO A 123 4.04 0.80 -28.07
CA PRO A 123 4.96 1.77 -28.65
C PRO A 123 5.30 2.91 -27.68
N ALA A 124 6.57 3.29 -27.60
CA ALA A 124 7.07 4.31 -26.67
C ALA A 124 6.26 5.63 -26.71
N ARG A 125 5.82 6.06 -27.91
CA ARG A 125 4.99 7.27 -28.08
C ARG A 125 3.62 7.21 -27.39
N ALA A 126 3.15 6.00 -27.03
CA ALA A 126 1.87 5.79 -26.36
C ALA A 126 2.05 5.48 -24.86
N ASP A 127 3.29 5.40 -24.38
CA ASP A 127 3.63 4.94 -23.03
C ASP A 127 3.71 6.07 -21.99
N GLY A 128 3.48 7.32 -22.42
CA GLY A 128 3.48 8.47 -21.50
C GLY A 128 4.85 8.83 -20.93
N GLY A 129 5.93 8.30 -21.50
CA GLY A 129 7.29 8.68 -21.13
C GLY A 129 7.65 10.09 -21.60
N PRO A 130 8.60 10.76 -20.94
CA PRO A 130 9.15 12.03 -21.45
C PRO A 130 9.93 11.76 -22.74
N HIS A 131 9.63 12.53 -23.77
CA HIS A 131 10.30 12.49 -25.09
C HIS A 131 11.12 13.74 -25.29
#